data_65a87216fe2e61b7868bb7080bc16978
#
_entry.id   65a87216fe2e61b7868bb7080bc16978
#
_cell.length_a   1.000
_cell.length_b   1.000
_cell.length_c   1.000
_cell.angle_alpha   90.00
_cell.angle_beta   90.00
_cell.angle_gamma   90.00
#
_symmetry.space_group_name_H-M   'P 1'
#
loop_
_entity.id
_entity.type
_entity.pdbx_description
1 polymer ?
#
loop_
_entity_poly.entity_id
_entity_poly.type
_entity_poly.pdbx_seq_one_letter_code
_entity_poly.pdbx_strand_id
1 'polypeptide(L)'
;MSLLSRNTNRERLLALIACLLITFCMGSVHAFSTLIQNIEIQTSVGRMASSLIYSIALVNITLAVFFGHILYRKLSPNLIIILIAILPIIGLFFSSSQSWLGWIVGYGFLFGLSSGLGYGLSLFIVSSITERDKLGYALGLVTASYAFGAVAFSMIYPFLFSYFGFVSGYIIGLVSLSSIVLIGLACYKFSNMLIKKELLADAPIHSRSSKIFPVWMGYFLGVFAGLMAIGHAVPLIISFGGSVLTAISTITLMTLGSAFTGIYAGWLVDRYGCKRPLLIILLINCIALIGLATITNVHLLIVLLVTIASIYGAVIAIYPTLVNHLVGSDLSAKIYGRVFTAWGAAGLISPSLAGWLFEKNNSYDSSILLAVSLSVIAVLIIWKMKYTIK
;
A
#
# COMPACT_ATOMS: atom_id res chain seq x y z
N MET A 1 28.26 14.74 12.06
CA MET A 1 27.18 15.35 12.82
C MET A 1 25.88 14.98 12.10
N SER A 2 25.01 14.15 12.68
CA SER A 2 23.82 13.62 12.00
C SER A 2 22.81 14.76 11.74
N LEU A 3 22.07 14.67 10.61
CA LEU A 3 20.99 15.62 10.28
C LEU A 3 19.96 15.74 11.41
N LEU A 4 19.81 14.70 12.22
CA LEU A 4 18.91 14.64 13.37
C LEU A 4 19.23 15.68 14.46
N SER A 5 20.48 16.11 14.59
CA SER A 5 20.87 17.09 15.62
C SER A 5 20.58 18.56 15.25
N ARG A 6 20.19 18.84 13.98
CA ARG A 6 19.92 20.21 13.50
C ARG A 6 18.44 20.58 13.45
N ASN A 7 17.52 19.62 13.43
CA ASN A 7 16.11 19.87 13.22
C ASN A 7 15.33 19.85 14.54
N THR A 8 14.49 20.85 14.75
CA THR A 8 13.62 20.96 15.93
C THR A 8 12.50 19.90 15.85
N ASN A 9 11.93 19.53 17.01
CA ASN A 9 10.78 18.62 17.07
C ASN A 9 9.59 19.14 16.24
N ARG A 10 9.40 20.47 16.16
CA ARG A 10 8.36 21.11 15.35
C ARG A 10 8.57 20.86 13.85
N GLU A 11 9.80 21.01 13.36
CA GLU A 11 10.14 20.80 11.96
C GLU A 11 9.90 19.34 11.55
N ARG A 12 10.31 18.39 12.38
CA ARG A 12 10.06 16.95 12.15
C ARG A 12 8.57 16.63 12.14
N LEU A 13 7.79 17.20 13.07
CA LEU A 13 6.36 17.00 13.13
C LEU A 13 5.65 17.54 11.89
N LEU A 14 6.02 18.73 11.41
CA LEU A 14 5.45 19.33 10.19
C LEU A 14 5.76 18.47 8.95
N ALA A 15 7.00 17.96 8.84
CA ALA A 15 7.36 17.06 7.74
C ALA A 15 6.60 15.72 7.82
N LEU A 16 6.39 15.17 9.01
CA LEU A 16 5.57 13.98 9.20
C LEU A 16 4.11 14.23 8.81
N ILE A 17 3.51 15.33 9.26
CA ILE A 17 2.13 15.72 8.89
C ILE A 17 2.01 15.86 7.37
N ALA A 18 2.98 16.48 6.70
CA ALA A 18 3.00 16.58 5.25
C ALA A 18 2.96 15.20 4.59
N CYS A 19 3.80 14.27 5.06
CA CYS A 19 3.83 12.90 4.54
C CYS A 19 2.53 12.14 4.79
N LEU A 20 1.89 12.33 5.96
CA LEU A 20 0.61 11.71 6.28
C LEU A 20 -0.51 12.25 5.38
N LEU A 21 -0.58 13.55 5.13
CA LEU A 21 -1.56 14.15 4.21
C LEU A 21 -1.38 13.64 2.78
N ILE A 22 -0.13 13.56 2.29
CA ILE A 22 0.18 13.05 0.96
C ILE A 22 -0.24 11.58 0.85
N THR A 23 0.14 10.73 1.80
CA THR A 23 -0.19 9.30 1.73
C THR A 23 -1.68 9.03 1.91
N PHE A 24 -2.38 9.80 2.75
CA PHE A 24 -3.83 9.75 2.86
C PHE A 24 -4.50 10.00 1.52
N CYS A 25 -4.11 11.06 0.81
CA CYS A 25 -4.65 11.35 -0.51
C CYS A 25 -4.31 10.27 -1.53
N MET A 26 -3.08 9.79 -1.54
CA MET A 26 -2.62 8.79 -2.51
C MET A 26 -3.25 7.42 -2.30
N GLY A 27 -3.65 7.09 -1.07
CA GLY A 27 -4.41 5.87 -0.75
C GLY A 27 -5.77 5.79 -1.43
N SER A 28 -6.36 6.93 -1.83
CA SER A 28 -7.63 6.99 -2.56
C SER A 28 -7.64 6.21 -3.88
N VAL A 29 -6.48 5.85 -4.43
CA VAL A 29 -6.37 4.98 -5.61
C VAL A 29 -7.04 3.61 -5.36
N HIS A 30 -7.14 3.15 -4.14
CA HIS A 30 -7.83 1.90 -3.81
C HIS A 30 -9.36 2.05 -3.69
N ALA A 31 -9.89 3.26 -3.79
CA ALA A 31 -11.33 3.48 -3.91
C ALA A 31 -11.88 3.24 -5.34
N PHE A 32 -11.08 2.66 -6.25
CA PHE A 32 -11.44 2.39 -7.63
C PHE A 32 -12.75 1.58 -7.79
N SER A 33 -13.04 0.69 -6.85
CA SER A 33 -14.27 -0.10 -6.86
C SER A 33 -15.55 0.76 -6.88
N THR A 34 -15.49 1.99 -6.37
CA THR A 34 -16.61 2.94 -6.37
C THR A 34 -16.80 3.63 -7.74
N LEU A 35 -15.78 3.60 -8.59
CA LEU A 35 -15.76 4.21 -9.91
C LEU A 35 -16.17 3.22 -11.02
N ILE A 36 -15.90 1.93 -10.83
CA ILE A 36 -15.88 0.92 -11.90
C ILE A 36 -17.20 0.83 -12.66
N GLN A 37 -18.34 0.83 -11.97
CA GLN A 37 -19.66 0.73 -12.61
C GLN A 37 -19.95 1.96 -13.49
N ASN A 38 -19.61 3.15 -13.03
CA ASN A 38 -19.80 4.38 -13.81
C ASN A 38 -18.87 4.45 -15.00
N ILE A 39 -17.63 3.92 -14.88
CA ILE A 39 -16.69 3.80 -16.00
C ILE A 39 -17.24 2.84 -17.06
N GLU A 40 -17.77 1.69 -16.65
CA GLU A 40 -18.39 0.72 -17.57
C GLU A 40 -19.55 1.34 -18.37
N ILE A 41 -20.42 2.11 -17.69
CA ILE A 41 -21.53 2.82 -18.33
C ILE A 41 -21.02 3.86 -19.32
N GLN A 42 -20.03 4.69 -18.91
CA GLN A 42 -19.51 5.78 -19.76
C GLN A 42 -18.74 5.27 -20.99
N THR A 43 -17.98 4.20 -20.83
CA THR A 43 -17.04 3.73 -21.87
C THR A 43 -17.59 2.57 -22.67
N SER A 44 -18.75 2.03 -22.27
CA SER A 44 -19.39 0.84 -22.87
C SER A 44 -18.47 -0.39 -22.94
N VAL A 45 -17.54 -0.52 -21.97
CA VAL A 45 -16.63 -1.68 -21.87
C VAL A 45 -17.09 -2.64 -20.79
N GLY A 46 -16.71 -3.91 -20.93
CA GLY A 46 -17.01 -4.93 -19.93
C GLY A 46 -16.12 -4.85 -18.69
N ARG A 47 -16.52 -5.60 -17.64
CA ARG A 47 -15.85 -5.64 -16.32
C ARG A 47 -14.34 -5.96 -16.41
N MET A 48 -13.93 -6.85 -17.30
CA MET A 48 -12.52 -7.20 -17.49
C MET A 48 -11.70 -5.98 -17.94
N ALA A 49 -12.20 -5.24 -18.95
CA ALA A 49 -11.49 -4.06 -19.46
C ALA A 49 -11.45 -2.90 -18.46
N SER A 50 -12.54 -2.69 -17.69
CA SER A 50 -12.57 -1.67 -16.65
C SER A 50 -11.64 -2.03 -15.48
N SER A 51 -11.57 -3.28 -15.09
CA SER A 51 -10.63 -3.76 -14.04
C SER A 51 -9.17 -3.61 -14.43
N LEU A 52 -8.84 -3.69 -15.73
CA LEU A 52 -7.48 -3.48 -16.23
C LEU A 52 -6.94 -2.08 -15.91
N ILE A 53 -7.80 -1.07 -15.84
CA ILE A 53 -7.42 0.31 -15.45
C ILE A 53 -6.78 0.30 -14.06
N TYR A 54 -7.40 -0.40 -13.12
CA TYR A 54 -6.87 -0.52 -11.75
C TYR A 54 -5.58 -1.35 -11.69
N SER A 55 -5.51 -2.44 -12.45
CA SER A 55 -4.30 -3.26 -12.53
C SER A 55 -3.11 -2.45 -13.04
N ILE A 56 -3.32 -1.59 -14.05
CA ILE A 56 -2.31 -0.66 -14.56
C ILE A 56 -1.92 0.35 -13.47
N ALA A 57 -2.86 0.85 -12.67
CA ALA A 57 -2.53 1.73 -11.56
C ALA A 57 -1.61 1.05 -10.54
N LEU A 58 -1.88 -0.20 -10.15
CA LEU A 58 -1.02 -0.98 -9.24
C LEU A 58 0.39 -1.21 -9.79
N VAL A 59 0.50 -1.50 -11.09
CA VAL A 59 1.80 -1.62 -11.78
C VAL A 59 2.54 -0.28 -11.71
N ASN A 60 1.87 0.84 -12.02
CA ASN A 60 2.51 2.16 -11.99
C ASN A 60 2.88 2.62 -10.58
N ILE A 61 2.09 2.29 -9.56
CA ILE A 61 2.48 2.48 -8.15
C ILE A 61 3.80 1.75 -7.87
N THR A 62 3.89 0.50 -8.28
CA THR A 62 5.07 -0.33 -8.05
C THR A 62 6.29 0.22 -8.78
N LEU A 63 6.15 0.62 -10.05
CA LEU A 63 7.20 1.23 -10.85
C LEU A 63 7.63 2.59 -10.29
N ALA A 64 6.68 3.40 -9.81
CA ALA A 64 6.99 4.69 -9.20
C ALA A 64 7.80 4.54 -7.91
N VAL A 65 7.48 3.57 -7.06
CA VAL A 65 8.29 3.26 -5.86
C VAL A 65 9.66 2.70 -6.25
N PHE A 66 9.72 1.82 -7.27
CA PHE A 66 10.96 1.22 -7.75
C PHE A 66 11.93 2.27 -8.29
N PHE A 67 11.48 3.16 -9.17
CA PHE A 67 12.29 4.20 -9.80
C PHE A 67 12.37 5.50 -8.99
N GLY A 68 11.54 5.65 -7.94
CA GLY A 68 11.41 6.87 -7.15
C GLY A 68 12.75 7.38 -6.60
N HIS A 69 13.63 6.49 -6.17
CA HIS A 69 14.96 6.85 -5.68
C HIS A 69 15.79 7.66 -6.69
N ILE A 70 15.57 7.47 -8.00
CA ILE A 70 16.26 8.23 -9.07
C ILE A 70 15.74 9.68 -9.08
N LEU A 71 14.42 9.85 -8.95
CA LEU A 71 13.80 11.18 -8.89
C LEU A 71 14.21 11.93 -7.62
N TYR A 72 14.25 11.25 -6.47
CA TYR A 72 14.59 11.85 -5.17
C TYR A 72 16.04 12.38 -5.15
N ARG A 73 16.93 11.78 -5.97
CA ARG A 73 18.29 12.29 -6.16
C ARG A 73 18.36 13.55 -7.04
N LYS A 74 17.53 13.61 -8.07
CA LYS A 74 17.58 14.66 -9.09
C LYS A 74 16.75 15.88 -8.73
N LEU A 75 15.58 15.66 -8.16
CA LEU A 75 14.57 16.69 -7.88
C LEU A 75 14.50 17.01 -6.38
N SER A 76 14.11 18.24 -6.05
CA SER A 76 13.79 18.59 -4.67
C SER A 76 12.47 17.95 -4.23
N PRO A 77 12.31 17.61 -2.93
CA PRO A 77 11.03 17.08 -2.43
C PRO A 77 9.84 17.99 -2.75
N ASN A 78 10.02 19.31 -2.68
CA ASN A 78 8.97 20.26 -3.04
C ASN A 78 8.47 20.09 -4.48
N LEU A 79 9.38 19.90 -5.44
CA LEU A 79 9.01 19.70 -6.84
C LEU A 79 8.29 18.36 -7.04
N ILE A 80 8.73 17.32 -6.33
CA ILE A 80 8.08 16.00 -6.40
C ILE A 80 6.67 16.07 -5.81
N ILE A 81 6.46 16.78 -4.69
CA ILE A 81 5.12 16.98 -4.10
C ILE A 81 4.20 17.77 -5.07
N ILE A 82 4.75 18.75 -5.78
CA ILE A 82 4.01 19.47 -6.83
C ILE A 82 3.60 18.50 -7.95
N LEU A 83 4.52 17.63 -8.40
CA LEU A 83 4.19 16.60 -9.40
C LEU A 83 3.10 15.66 -8.91
N ILE A 84 3.17 15.21 -7.64
CA ILE A 84 2.14 14.37 -7.01
C ILE A 84 0.77 15.07 -7.03
N ALA A 85 0.70 16.39 -6.81
CA ALA A 85 -0.55 17.13 -6.84
C ALA A 85 -1.08 17.33 -8.27
N ILE A 86 -0.21 17.54 -9.26
CA ILE A 86 -0.58 17.89 -10.63
C ILE A 86 -0.95 16.67 -11.47
N LEU A 87 -0.27 15.54 -11.28
CA LEU A 87 -0.50 14.34 -12.09
C LEU A 87 -1.96 13.84 -12.06
N PRO A 88 -2.69 13.81 -10.93
CA PRO A 88 -4.11 13.46 -10.92
C PRO A 88 -4.98 14.47 -11.70
N ILE A 89 -4.64 15.75 -11.66
CA ILE A 89 -5.36 16.81 -12.41
C ILE A 89 -5.14 16.66 -13.92
N ILE A 90 -3.91 16.38 -14.34
CA ILE A 90 -3.64 16.06 -15.77
C ILE A 90 -4.39 14.77 -16.12
N GLY A 91 -4.38 13.78 -15.23
CA GLY A 91 -5.12 12.53 -15.41
C GLY A 91 -6.62 12.74 -15.58
N LEU A 92 -7.20 13.72 -14.88
CA LEU A 92 -8.59 14.10 -15.04
C LEU A 92 -8.92 14.55 -16.48
N PHE A 93 -8.03 15.30 -17.12
CA PHE A 93 -8.21 15.72 -18.53
C PHE A 93 -8.39 14.50 -19.46
N PHE A 94 -7.58 13.45 -19.28
CA PHE A 94 -7.71 12.23 -20.06
C PHE A 94 -8.95 11.43 -19.69
N SER A 95 -9.26 11.26 -18.40
CA SER A 95 -10.47 10.55 -17.95
C SER A 95 -11.76 11.23 -18.42
N SER A 96 -11.74 12.57 -18.58
CA SER A 96 -12.88 13.35 -19.09
C SER A 96 -13.23 13.06 -20.56
N SER A 97 -12.33 12.44 -21.31
CA SER A 97 -12.62 11.99 -22.69
C SER A 97 -13.67 10.88 -22.78
N GLN A 98 -14.12 10.35 -21.65
CA GLN A 98 -15.09 9.26 -21.52
C GLN A 98 -14.71 8.00 -22.34
N SER A 99 -13.43 7.86 -22.67
CA SER A 99 -12.89 6.71 -23.40
C SER A 99 -12.14 5.79 -22.44
N TRP A 100 -12.16 4.49 -22.74
CA TRP A 100 -11.42 3.50 -21.97
C TRP A 100 -9.90 3.81 -21.91
N LEU A 101 -9.31 4.21 -23.05
CA LEU A 101 -7.91 4.64 -23.11
C LEU A 101 -7.65 5.89 -22.24
N GLY A 102 -8.60 6.83 -22.23
CA GLY A 102 -8.51 8.00 -21.34
C GLY A 102 -8.44 7.64 -19.88
N TRP A 103 -9.24 6.66 -19.44
CA TRP A 103 -9.18 6.14 -18.07
C TRP A 103 -7.89 5.37 -17.78
N ILE A 104 -7.38 4.59 -18.75
CA ILE A 104 -6.06 3.93 -18.62
C ILE A 104 -4.95 4.97 -18.41
N VAL A 105 -4.90 6.01 -19.25
CA VAL A 105 -3.87 7.04 -19.17
C VAL A 105 -4.07 7.89 -17.90
N GLY A 106 -5.30 8.36 -17.66
CA GLY A 106 -5.61 9.28 -16.55
C GLY A 106 -5.50 8.62 -15.19
N TYR A 107 -6.25 7.57 -14.97
CA TYR A 107 -6.28 6.87 -13.69
C TYR A 107 -5.17 5.81 -13.59
N GLY A 108 -5.10 4.93 -14.56
CA GLY A 108 -4.16 3.81 -14.51
C GLY A 108 -2.70 4.27 -14.52
N PHE A 109 -2.34 5.17 -15.41
CA PHE A 109 -0.95 5.62 -15.54
C PHE A 109 -0.65 6.83 -14.64
N LEU A 110 -1.30 7.98 -14.87
CA LEU A 110 -0.93 9.23 -14.20
C LEU A 110 -1.26 9.22 -12.70
N PHE A 111 -2.46 8.79 -12.33
CA PHE A 111 -2.82 8.72 -10.91
C PHE A 111 -2.07 7.58 -10.20
N GLY A 112 -1.90 6.41 -10.82
CA GLY A 112 -1.08 5.33 -10.29
C GLY A 112 0.37 5.77 -10.05
N LEU A 113 0.99 6.47 -11.00
CA LEU A 113 2.33 7.04 -10.88
C LEU A 113 2.40 8.05 -9.71
N SER A 114 1.43 8.95 -9.63
CA SER A 114 1.34 9.93 -8.53
C SER A 114 1.24 9.24 -7.18
N SER A 115 0.38 8.22 -7.05
CA SER A 115 0.18 7.47 -5.82
C SER A 115 1.48 6.78 -5.36
N GLY A 116 2.19 6.12 -6.28
CA GLY A 116 3.45 5.47 -5.95
C GLY A 116 4.57 6.45 -5.58
N LEU A 117 4.66 7.60 -6.28
CA LEU A 117 5.61 8.66 -5.93
C LEU A 117 5.33 9.24 -4.55
N GLY A 118 4.05 9.50 -4.23
CA GLY A 118 3.65 10.04 -2.93
C GLY A 118 3.94 9.08 -1.79
N TYR A 119 3.63 7.81 -1.96
CA TYR A 119 3.93 6.77 -0.97
C TYR A 119 5.44 6.60 -0.76
N GLY A 120 6.19 6.41 -1.82
CA GLY A 120 7.64 6.21 -1.76
C GLY A 120 8.40 7.41 -1.22
N LEU A 121 8.03 8.64 -1.63
CA LEU A 121 8.62 9.89 -1.11
C LEU A 121 8.36 10.04 0.38
N SER A 122 7.14 9.78 0.83
CA SER A 122 6.78 9.89 2.25
C SER A 122 7.55 8.90 3.11
N LEU A 123 7.70 7.65 2.68
CA LEU A 123 8.55 6.67 3.37
C LEU A 123 10.01 7.14 3.42
N PHE A 124 10.52 7.70 2.32
CA PHE A 124 11.90 8.21 2.27
C PHE A 124 12.11 9.40 3.20
N ILE A 125 11.23 10.42 3.18
CA ILE A 125 11.31 11.58 4.07
C ILE A 125 11.26 11.12 5.53
N VAL A 126 10.24 10.35 5.92
CA VAL A 126 10.04 9.90 7.30
C VAL A 126 11.20 9.05 7.78
N SER A 127 11.75 8.17 6.95
CA SER A 127 12.94 7.38 7.32
C SER A 127 14.20 8.22 7.51
N SER A 128 14.27 9.40 6.89
CA SER A 128 15.42 10.30 6.99
C SER A 128 15.38 11.22 8.22
N ILE A 129 14.18 11.49 8.76
CA ILE A 129 13.97 12.45 9.85
C ILE A 129 13.67 11.80 11.19
N THR A 130 13.37 10.50 11.20
CA THR A 130 12.95 9.78 12.41
C THR A 130 14.13 9.04 13.04
N GLU A 131 14.18 9.08 14.35
CA GLU A 131 15.15 8.34 15.15
C GLU A 131 14.87 6.82 15.04
N ARG A 132 15.92 6.00 15.17
CA ARG A 132 15.83 4.56 14.95
C ARG A 132 14.84 3.85 15.87
N ASP A 133 14.73 4.33 17.11
CA ASP A 133 13.84 3.78 18.14
C ASP A 133 12.35 4.06 17.93
N LYS A 134 12.01 4.99 17.00
CA LYS A 134 10.63 5.39 16.65
C LYS A 134 10.32 5.19 15.16
N LEU A 135 11.26 4.63 14.42
CA LEU A 135 11.17 4.53 12.96
C LEU A 135 10.02 3.64 12.51
N GLY A 136 9.84 2.49 13.17
CA GLY A 136 8.76 1.57 12.86
C GLY A 136 7.38 2.18 13.07
N TYR A 137 7.19 2.87 14.19
CA TYR A 137 5.94 3.58 14.47
C TYR A 137 5.65 4.67 13.44
N ALA A 138 6.65 5.48 13.10
CA ALA A 138 6.47 6.57 12.12
C ALA A 138 6.17 6.05 10.71
N LEU A 139 6.85 5.00 10.26
CA LEU A 139 6.56 4.36 8.96
C LEU A 139 5.24 3.60 8.98
N GLY A 140 4.86 3.02 10.12
CA GLY A 140 3.53 2.45 10.35
C GLY A 140 2.41 3.49 10.21
N LEU A 141 2.59 4.71 10.73
CA LEU A 141 1.66 5.82 10.52
C LEU A 141 1.51 6.20 9.05
N VAL A 142 2.60 6.25 8.29
CA VAL A 142 2.58 6.55 6.85
C VAL A 142 1.76 5.50 6.08
N THR A 143 2.00 4.22 6.35
CA THR A 143 1.28 3.10 5.72
C THR A 143 -0.20 3.08 6.11
N ALA A 144 -0.49 3.33 7.39
CA ALA A 144 -1.86 3.40 7.89
C ALA A 144 -2.62 4.60 7.30
N SER A 145 -1.97 5.76 7.18
CA SER A 145 -2.57 6.94 6.55
C SER A 145 -2.99 6.65 5.10
N TYR A 146 -2.17 5.89 4.35
CA TYR A 146 -2.52 5.42 3.02
C TYR A 146 -3.78 4.53 3.03
N ALA A 147 -3.88 3.59 3.96
CA ALA A 147 -5.05 2.73 4.11
C ALA A 147 -6.30 3.51 4.56
N PHE A 148 -6.16 4.47 5.49
CA PHE A 148 -7.26 5.36 5.88
C PHE A 148 -7.77 6.20 4.72
N GLY A 149 -6.88 6.66 3.81
CA GLY A 149 -7.27 7.34 2.58
C GLY A 149 -8.14 6.47 1.69
N ALA A 150 -7.79 5.19 1.52
CA ALA A 150 -8.60 4.24 0.77
C ALA A 150 -10.03 4.13 1.34
N VAL A 151 -10.17 3.99 2.65
CA VAL A 151 -11.49 3.93 3.33
C VAL A 151 -12.25 5.24 3.15
N ALA A 152 -11.62 6.37 3.46
CA ALA A 152 -12.27 7.68 3.41
C ALA A 152 -12.81 7.98 2.00
N PHE A 153 -11.99 7.79 0.97
CA PHE A 153 -12.42 8.07 -0.40
C PHE A 153 -13.41 7.03 -0.95
N SER A 154 -13.40 5.80 -0.45
CA SER A 154 -14.46 4.84 -0.76
C SER A 154 -15.84 5.25 -0.22
N MET A 155 -15.89 6.10 0.81
CA MET A 155 -17.12 6.70 1.33
C MET A 155 -17.42 8.06 0.68
N ILE A 156 -16.40 8.87 0.44
CA ILE A 156 -16.52 10.23 -0.13
C ILE A 156 -17.02 10.17 -1.57
N TYR A 157 -16.48 9.29 -2.41
CA TYR A 157 -16.87 9.23 -3.83
C TYR A 157 -18.35 8.89 -4.05
N PRO A 158 -18.95 7.85 -3.44
CA PRO A 158 -20.38 7.60 -3.57
C PRO A 158 -21.24 8.78 -3.11
N PHE A 159 -20.84 9.46 -2.02
CA PHE A 159 -21.50 10.67 -1.56
C PHE A 159 -21.44 11.78 -2.60
N LEU A 160 -20.27 12.08 -3.15
CA LEU A 160 -20.11 13.09 -4.20
C LEU A 160 -20.91 12.74 -5.45
N PHE A 161 -20.95 11.46 -5.84
CA PHE A 161 -21.68 11.00 -7.03
C PHE A 161 -23.21 11.14 -6.85
N SER A 162 -23.71 10.91 -5.65
CA SER A 162 -25.15 11.04 -5.37
C SER A 162 -25.64 12.49 -5.41
N TYR A 163 -24.80 13.46 -5.02
CA TYR A 163 -25.18 14.88 -5.00
C TYR A 163 -24.83 15.65 -6.29
N PHE A 164 -23.71 15.34 -6.92
CA PHE A 164 -23.17 16.12 -8.04
C PHE A 164 -23.13 15.34 -9.37
N GLY A 165 -23.55 14.07 -9.35
CA GLY A 165 -23.35 13.16 -10.47
C GLY A 165 -21.90 12.69 -10.60
N PHE A 166 -21.67 11.65 -11.42
CA PHE A 166 -20.38 10.96 -11.48
C PHE A 166 -19.24 11.88 -11.94
N VAL A 167 -19.41 12.59 -13.06
CA VAL A 167 -18.34 13.42 -13.64
C VAL A 167 -17.94 14.54 -12.69
N SER A 168 -18.92 15.36 -12.24
CA SER A 168 -18.65 16.47 -11.34
C SER A 168 -18.13 16.00 -9.99
N GLY A 169 -18.69 14.91 -9.44
CA GLY A 169 -18.23 14.32 -8.18
C GLY A 169 -16.80 13.81 -8.26
N TYR A 170 -16.40 13.21 -9.40
CA TYR A 170 -15.02 12.77 -9.62
C TYR A 170 -14.06 13.97 -9.73
N ILE A 171 -14.44 15.02 -10.45
CA ILE A 171 -13.68 16.30 -10.55
C ILE A 171 -13.47 16.89 -9.15
N ILE A 172 -14.55 17.06 -8.37
CA ILE A 172 -14.50 17.60 -7.01
C ILE A 172 -13.58 16.75 -6.14
N GLY A 173 -13.69 15.43 -6.21
CA GLY A 173 -12.85 14.50 -5.46
C GLY A 173 -11.36 14.66 -5.78
N LEU A 174 -10.96 14.70 -7.06
CA LEU A 174 -9.56 14.86 -7.47
C LEU A 174 -9.01 16.25 -7.16
N VAL A 175 -9.80 17.32 -7.36
CA VAL A 175 -9.39 18.67 -7.01
C VAL A 175 -9.18 18.81 -5.50
N SER A 176 -10.09 18.28 -4.69
CA SER A 176 -9.96 18.25 -3.23
C SER A 176 -8.73 17.50 -2.77
N LEU A 177 -8.48 16.31 -3.34
CA LEU A 177 -7.30 15.50 -3.10
C LEU A 177 -6.01 16.30 -3.41
N SER A 178 -5.91 16.88 -4.59
CA SER A 178 -4.76 17.69 -5.01
C SER A 178 -4.55 18.90 -4.10
N SER A 179 -5.63 19.54 -3.66
CA SER A 179 -5.59 20.65 -2.71
C SER A 179 -5.02 20.24 -1.36
N ILE A 180 -5.40 19.07 -0.85
CA ILE A 180 -4.84 18.53 0.41
C ILE A 180 -3.33 18.21 0.23
N VAL A 181 -2.91 17.67 -0.92
CA VAL A 181 -1.48 17.45 -1.21
C VAL A 181 -0.71 18.78 -1.23
N LEU A 182 -1.30 19.86 -1.76
CA LEU A 182 -0.69 21.21 -1.73
C LEU A 182 -0.62 21.79 -0.30
N ILE A 183 -1.60 21.49 0.57
CA ILE A 183 -1.47 21.79 2.01
C ILE A 183 -0.30 20.99 2.60
N GLY A 184 -0.13 19.74 2.25
CA GLY A 184 1.05 18.94 2.59
C GLY A 184 2.36 19.60 2.12
N LEU A 185 2.40 20.15 0.91
CA LEU A 185 3.54 20.92 0.41
C LEU A 185 3.83 22.16 1.29
N ALA A 186 2.80 22.88 1.70
CA ALA A 186 2.97 24.03 2.59
C ALA A 186 3.56 23.57 3.96
N CYS A 187 3.00 22.54 4.56
CA CYS A 187 3.55 21.94 5.80
C CYS A 187 5.02 21.54 5.63
N TYR A 188 5.37 20.89 4.50
CA TYR A 188 6.75 20.48 4.23
C TYR A 188 7.68 21.70 4.05
N LYS A 189 7.25 22.75 3.34
CA LYS A 189 8.03 23.99 3.21
C LYS A 189 8.25 24.69 4.56
N PHE A 190 7.23 24.76 5.40
CA PHE A 190 7.33 25.36 6.73
C PHE A 190 8.19 24.51 7.71
N SER A 191 8.40 23.22 7.40
CA SER A 191 9.31 22.39 8.17
C SER A 191 10.79 22.76 7.98
N ASN A 192 11.13 23.56 6.94
CA ASN A 192 12.50 23.91 6.58
C ASN A 192 13.47 22.71 6.49
N MET A 193 12.93 21.52 6.23
CA MET A 193 13.72 20.30 6.16
C MET A 193 14.58 20.26 4.91
N LEU A 194 15.88 20.25 5.11
CA LEU A 194 16.87 20.05 4.06
C LEU A 194 17.24 18.57 4.01
N ILE A 195 16.66 17.82 3.08
CA ILE A 195 17.13 16.48 2.79
C ILE A 195 18.35 16.60 1.88
N LYS A 196 19.52 16.22 2.38
CA LYS A 196 20.74 16.25 1.60
C LYS A 196 20.64 15.24 0.46
N LYS A 197 20.85 15.69 -0.79
CA LYS A 197 20.94 14.84 -1.98
C LYS A 197 22.08 13.81 -1.89
N GLU A 198 23.09 14.08 -1.08
CA GLU A 198 24.24 13.20 -0.79
C GLU A 198 23.84 11.90 -0.06
N LEU A 199 22.69 11.88 0.64
CA LEU A 199 22.19 10.68 1.33
C LEU A 199 21.80 9.54 0.39
N LEU A 200 21.73 9.80 -0.92
CA LEU A 200 21.42 8.80 -1.94
C LEU A 200 22.68 8.35 -2.69
N ALA A 201 23.81 8.27 -2.00
CA ALA A 201 25.11 7.92 -2.58
C ALA A 201 25.06 6.60 -3.35
N ASP A 202 25.88 6.52 -4.41
CA ASP A 202 26.11 5.29 -5.17
C ASP A 202 27.00 4.30 -4.39
N ALA A 203 26.65 4.03 -3.14
CA ALA A 203 27.36 3.03 -2.36
C ALA A 203 27.25 1.66 -3.06
N PRO A 204 28.35 0.97 -3.29
CA PRO A 204 28.32 -0.31 -3.98
C PRO A 204 27.53 -1.33 -3.16
N ILE A 205 26.53 -1.92 -3.81
CA ILE A 205 25.57 -2.89 -3.20
C ILE A 205 26.25 -4.25 -2.93
N HIS A 206 27.51 -4.45 -3.36
CA HIS A 206 28.17 -5.74 -3.52
C HIS A 206 28.16 -6.66 -2.29
N SER A 207 28.20 -6.14 -1.07
CA SER A 207 28.25 -7.00 0.14
C SER A 207 26.88 -7.37 0.74
N ARG A 208 25.77 -6.74 0.28
CA ARG A 208 24.43 -6.88 0.86
C ARG A 208 23.39 -7.49 -0.09
N SER A 209 23.78 -7.74 -1.35
CA SER A 209 22.87 -8.27 -2.39
C SER A 209 22.28 -9.64 -2.05
N SER A 210 23.03 -10.52 -1.40
CA SER A 210 22.58 -11.87 -1.03
C SER A 210 21.43 -11.87 -0.01
N LYS A 211 21.21 -10.75 0.71
CA LYS A 211 20.15 -10.63 1.70
C LYS A 211 18.85 -10.05 1.13
N ILE A 212 18.88 -9.45 -0.06
CA ILE A 212 17.70 -8.80 -0.67
C ILE A 212 16.68 -9.84 -1.13
N PHE A 213 17.11 -10.92 -1.75
CA PHE A 213 16.22 -11.96 -2.28
C PHE A 213 15.37 -12.64 -1.20
N PRO A 214 15.91 -13.08 -0.05
CA PRO A 214 15.09 -13.61 1.04
C PRO A 214 14.09 -12.58 1.60
N VAL A 215 14.46 -11.29 1.67
CA VAL A 215 13.56 -10.22 2.08
C VAL A 215 12.44 -10.04 1.06
N TRP A 216 12.77 -10.01 -0.23
CA TRP A 216 11.80 -9.93 -1.33
C TRP A 216 10.82 -11.10 -1.29
N MET A 217 11.35 -12.33 -1.19
CA MET A 217 10.53 -13.55 -1.16
C MET A 217 9.65 -13.59 0.09
N GLY A 218 10.18 -13.24 1.26
CA GLY A 218 9.40 -13.16 2.50
C GLY A 218 8.29 -12.11 2.41
N TYR A 219 8.52 -10.99 1.70
CA TYR A 219 7.50 -9.99 1.46
C TYR A 219 6.42 -10.49 0.50
N PHE A 220 6.82 -11.05 -0.64
CA PHE A 220 5.92 -11.64 -1.63
C PHE A 220 4.95 -12.64 -0.98
N LEU A 221 5.50 -13.62 -0.27
CA LEU A 221 4.74 -14.67 0.39
C LEU A 221 3.90 -14.12 1.57
N GLY A 222 4.43 -13.15 2.32
CA GLY A 222 3.76 -12.57 3.48
C GLY A 222 2.52 -11.76 3.13
N VAL A 223 2.50 -11.10 1.96
CA VAL A 223 1.33 -10.31 1.51
C VAL A 223 0.37 -11.10 0.62
N PHE A 224 0.79 -12.27 0.11
CA PHE A 224 0.05 -13.04 -0.87
C PHE A 224 -1.36 -13.41 -0.41
N ALA A 225 -1.49 -13.97 0.79
CA ALA A 225 -2.79 -14.38 1.35
C ALA A 225 -3.71 -13.18 1.58
N GLY A 226 -3.17 -12.06 2.07
CA GLY A 226 -3.96 -10.85 2.30
C GLY A 226 -4.52 -10.26 1.00
N LEU A 227 -3.69 -10.17 -0.05
CA LEU A 227 -4.12 -9.68 -1.37
C LEU A 227 -5.15 -10.62 -2.03
N MET A 228 -4.97 -11.93 -1.86
CA MET A 228 -5.95 -12.92 -2.29
C MET A 228 -7.28 -12.76 -1.56
N ALA A 229 -7.26 -12.65 -0.23
CA ALA A 229 -8.46 -12.49 0.58
C ALA A 229 -9.20 -11.19 0.26
N ILE A 230 -8.48 -10.06 0.09
CA ILE A 230 -9.07 -8.77 -0.28
C ILE A 230 -9.72 -8.86 -1.67
N GLY A 231 -9.06 -9.50 -2.64
CA GLY A 231 -9.57 -9.63 -4.01
C GLY A 231 -10.83 -10.49 -4.12
N HIS A 232 -11.01 -11.47 -3.22
CA HIS A 232 -12.11 -12.43 -3.26
C HIS A 232 -13.07 -12.34 -2.06
N ALA A 233 -12.97 -11.31 -1.21
CA ALA A 233 -13.80 -11.18 -0.01
C ALA A 233 -15.30 -11.18 -0.31
N VAL A 234 -15.75 -10.44 -1.34
CA VAL A 234 -17.16 -10.33 -1.70
C VAL A 234 -17.74 -11.68 -2.13
N PRO A 235 -17.20 -12.34 -3.19
CA PRO A 235 -17.76 -13.63 -3.62
C PRO A 235 -17.65 -14.70 -2.52
N LEU A 236 -16.61 -14.66 -1.70
CA LEU A 236 -16.46 -15.62 -0.59
C LEU A 236 -17.55 -15.41 0.47
N ILE A 237 -17.84 -14.18 0.88
CA ILE A 237 -18.90 -13.89 1.87
C ILE A 237 -20.28 -14.27 1.32
N ILE A 238 -20.55 -14.00 0.04
CA ILE A 238 -21.81 -14.36 -0.60
C ILE A 238 -21.96 -15.89 -0.69
N SER A 239 -20.90 -16.63 -1.00
CA SER A 239 -20.96 -18.11 -1.06
C SER A 239 -21.24 -18.75 0.31
N PHE A 240 -20.95 -18.06 1.42
CA PHE A 240 -21.29 -18.46 2.78
C PHE A 240 -22.67 -17.94 3.26
N GLY A 241 -23.49 -17.41 2.35
CA GLY A 241 -24.83 -16.92 2.66
C GLY A 241 -24.89 -15.50 3.22
N GLY A 242 -23.78 -14.75 3.17
CA GLY A 242 -23.74 -13.35 3.56
C GLY A 242 -24.40 -12.44 2.52
N SER A 243 -24.95 -11.30 2.94
CA SER A 243 -25.52 -10.30 2.06
C SER A 243 -24.42 -9.41 1.42
N VAL A 244 -24.78 -8.70 0.35
CA VAL A 244 -23.90 -7.69 -0.26
C VAL A 244 -23.49 -6.62 0.74
N LEU A 245 -24.42 -6.18 1.60
CA LEU A 245 -24.12 -5.20 2.66
C LEU A 245 -23.11 -5.74 3.67
N THR A 246 -23.24 -7.01 4.05
CA THR A 246 -22.28 -7.71 4.92
C THR A 246 -20.89 -7.74 4.25
N ALA A 247 -20.82 -8.03 2.96
CA ALA A 247 -19.55 -8.07 2.22
C ALA A 247 -18.88 -6.69 2.18
N ILE A 248 -19.62 -5.61 1.88
CA ILE A 248 -19.12 -4.23 1.86
C ILE A 248 -18.61 -3.82 3.24
N SER A 249 -19.39 -4.10 4.29
CA SER A 249 -19.01 -3.80 5.68
C SER A 249 -17.74 -4.55 6.09
N THR A 250 -17.60 -5.81 5.65
CA THR A 250 -16.42 -6.63 5.92
C THR A 250 -15.16 -6.03 5.26
N ILE A 251 -15.25 -5.58 4.00
CA ILE A 251 -14.11 -4.94 3.31
C ILE A 251 -13.67 -3.67 4.06
N THR A 252 -14.63 -2.89 4.55
CA THR A 252 -14.34 -1.72 5.38
C THR A 252 -13.60 -2.11 6.66
N LEU A 253 -14.06 -3.14 7.37
CA LEU A 253 -13.39 -3.68 8.56
C LEU A 253 -12.01 -4.24 8.27
N MET A 254 -11.83 -4.95 7.14
CA MET A 254 -10.55 -5.46 6.66
C MET A 254 -9.55 -4.31 6.46
N THR A 255 -9.97 -3.22 5.83
CA THR A 255 -9.09 -2.08 5.55
C THR A 255 -8.77 -1.30 6.82
N LEU A 256 -9.73 -1.07 7.70
CA LEU A 256 -9.51 -0.46 9.01
C LEU A 256 -8.59 -1.32 9.88
N GLY A 257 -8.83 -2.63 9.95
CA GLY A 257 -7.97 -3.58 10.65
C GLY A 257 -6.53 -3.54 10.13
N SER A 258 -6.35 -3.49 8.81
CA SER A 258 -5.05 -3.33 8.15
C SER A 258 -4.35 -2.03 8.59
N ALA A 259 -5.06 -0.90 8.64
CA ALA A 259 -4.51 0.39 9.04
C ALA A 259 -4.06 0.39 10.52
N PHE A 260 -4.93 -0.03 11.44
CA PHE A 260 -4.61 -0.04 12.87
C PHE A 260 -3.50 -1.03 13.21
N THR A 261 -3.53 -2.24 12.64
CA THR A 261 -2.46 -3.22 12.84
C THR A 261 -1.15 -2.79 12.21
N GLY A 262 -1.16 -2.02 11.13
CA GLY A 262 0.05 -1.42 10.57
C GLY A 262 0.75 -0.49 11.57
N ILE A 263 0.00 0.39 12.25
CA ILE A 263 0.53 1.28 13.30
C ILE A 263 1.09 0.46 14.47
N TYR A 264 0.30 -0.50 14.95
CA TYR A 264 0.68 -1.34 16.09
C TYR A 264 1.92 -2.20 15.79
N ALA A 265 1.99 -2.76 14.59
CA ALA A 265 3.14 -3.53 14.12
C ALA A 265 4.41 -2.68 14.03
N GLY A 266 4.29 -1.44 13.57
CA GLY A 266 5.40 -0.46 13.57
C GLY A 266 5.94 -0.21 14.98
N TRP A 267 5.03 0.02 15.95
CA TRP A 267 5.40 0.18 17.36
C TRP A 267 6.06 -1.09 17.95
N LEU A 268 5.54 -2.28 17.61
CA LEU A 268 6.15 -3.54 18.04
C LEU A 268 7.57 -3.72 17.49
N VAL A 269 7.80 -3.30 16.24
CA VAL A 269 9.13 -3.37 15.61
C VAL A 269 10.14 -2.50 16.33
N ASP A 270 9.75 -1.30 16.74
CA ASP A 270 10.64 -0.40 17.50
C ASP A 270 11.04 -1.01 18.84
N ARG A 271 10.14 -1.80 19.46
CA ARG A 271 10.37 -2.38 20.79
C ARG A 271 11.07 -3.74 20.77
N TYR A 272 10.77 -4.59 19.78
CA TYR A 272 11.21 -5.99 19.73
C TYR A 272 12.05 -6.34 18.49
N GLY A 273 12.33 -5.35 17.62
CA GLY A 273 12.96 -5.55 16.32
C GLY A 273 12.00 -6.18 15.30
N CYS A 274 12.41 -6.19 14.02
CA CYS A 274 11.52 -6.59 12.92
C CYS A 274 11.19 -8.07 12.90
N LYS A 275 12.15 -8.95 13.25
CA LYS A 275 12.02 -10.40 13.07
C LYS A 275 10.94 -11.04 13.94
N ARG A 276 10.90 -10.72 15.24
CA ARG A 276 9.96 -11.32 16.19
C ARG A 276 8.51 -10.98 15.87
N PRO A 277 8.12 -9.67 15.72
CA PRO A 277 6.77 -9.33 15.31
C PRO A 277 6.37 -9.99 13.98
N LEU A 278 7.26 -9.97 12.97
CA LEU A 278 6.98 -10.55 11.66
C LEU A 278 6.71 -12.04 11.72
N LEU A 279 7.47 -12.80 12.53
CA LEU A 279 7.22 -14.23 12.74
C LEU A 279 5.88 -14.48 13.42
N ILE A 280 5.55 -13.73 14.48
CA ILE A 280 4.30 -13.88 15.22
C ILE A 280 3.10 -13.64 14.32
N ILE A 281 3.10 -12.54 13.57
CA ILE A 281 1.97 -12.18 12.69
C ILE A 281 1.81 -13.20 11.54
N LEU A 282 2.92 -13.73 10.98
CA LEU A 282 2.85 -14.76 9.95
C LEU A 282 2.33 -16.10 10.50
N LEU A 283 2.67 -16.46 11.74
CA LEU A 283 2.10 -17.63 12.42
C LEU A 283 0.59 -17.46 12.66
N ILE A 284 0.16 -16.28 13.11
CA ILE A 284 -1.27 -15.98 13.25
C ILE A 284 -1.96 -16.05 11.87
N ASN A 285 -1.30 -15.59 10.79
CA ASN A 285 -1.83 -15.73 9.44
C ASN A 285 -2.04 -17.20 9.03
N CYS A 286 -1.09 -18.08 9.33
CA CYS A 286 -1.23 -19.51 9.07
C CYS A 286 -2.43 -20.09 9.83
N ILE A 287 -2.60 -19.75 11.11
CA ILE A 287 -3.74 -20.19 11.94
C ILE A 287 -5.06 -19.68 11.35
N ALA A 288 -5.13 -18.40 10.98
CA ALA A 288 -6.32 -17.81 10.39
C ALA A 288 -6.69 -18.46 9.04
N LEU A 289 -5.70 -18.77 8.20
CA LEU A 289 -5.91 -19.46 6.92
C LEU A 289 -6.36 -20.92 7.10
N ILE A 290 -5.79 -21.64 8.07
CA ILE A 290 -6.25 -23.00 8.42
C ILE A 290 -7.68 -22.95 8.95
N GLY A 291 -8.00 -21.98 9.81
CA GLY A 291 -9.36 -21.72 10.24
C GLY A 291 -10.30 -21.48 9.05
N LEU A 292 -9.87 -20.67 8.08
CA LEU A 292 -10.66 -20.34 6.87
C LEU A 292 -10.97 -21.60 6.04
N ALA A 293 -10.08 -22.60 6.02
CA ALA A 293 -10.26 -23.86 5.29
C ALA A 293 -11.29 -24.80 5.96
N THR A 294 -11.65 -24.59 7.22
CA THR A 294 -12.46 -25.53 8.01
C THR A 294 -13.82 -24.99 8.44
N ILE A 295 -14.09 -23.68 8.20
CA ILE A 295 -15.30 -23.03 8.68
C ILE A 295 -16.49 -23.23 7.73
N THR A 296 -17.69 -23.14 8.33
CA THR A 296 -18.99 -23.11 7.62
C THR A 296 -19.84 -21.90 8.00
N ASN A 297 -19.42 -21.09 8.97
CA ASN A 297 -20.18 -19.99 9.52
C ASN A 297 -19.70 -18.65 8.99
N VAL A 298 -20.60 -17.82 8.44
CA VAL A 298 -20.28 -16.51 7.84
C VAL A 298 -19.68 -15.51 8.85
N HIS A 299 -20.09 -15.53 10.12
CA HIS A 299 -19.55 -14.61 11.13
C HIS A 299 -18.07 -14.92 11.44
N LEU A 300 -17.75 -16.20 11.56
CA LEU A 300 -16.36 -16.61 11.74
C LEU A 300 -15.51 -16.34 10.50
N LEU A 301 -16.08 -16.54 9.30
CA LEU A 301 -15.46 -16.13 8.04
C LEU A 301 -15.05 -14.66 8.07
N ILE A 302 -15.95 -13.76 8.46
CA ILE A 302 -15.68 -12.32 8.56
C ILE A 302 -14.50 -12.04 9.49
N VAL A 303 -14.50 -12.63 10.68
CA VAL A 303 -13.42 -12.48 11.67
C VAL A 303 -12.07 -12.92 11.09
N LEU A 304 -12.04 -14.06 10.39
CA LEU A 304 -10.81 -14.58 9.79
C LEU A 304 -10.33 -13.71 8.62
N LEU A 305 -11.22 -13.24 7.75
CA LEU A 305 -10.89 -12.33 6.66
C LEU A 305 -10.33 -10.99 7.18
N VAL A 306 -10.96 -10.42 8.21
CA VAL A 306 -10.47 -9.20 8.87
C VAL A 306 -9.10 -9.45 9.51
N THR A 307 -8.88 -10.60 10.13
CA THR A 307 -7.59 -10.99 10.70
C THR A 307 -6.50 -11.09 9.62
N ILE A 308 -6.77 -11.78 8.51
CA ILE A 308 -5.82 -11.94 7.39
C ILE A 308 -5.47 -10.58 6.78
N ALA A 309 -6.46 -9.71 6.57
CA ALA A 309 -6.24 -8.36 6.08
C ALA A 309 -5.47 -7.48 7.08
N SER A 310 -5.73 -7.64 8.37
CA SER A 310 -4.99 -6.95 9.43
C SER A 310 -3.50 -7.35 9.41
N ILE A 311 -3.21 -8.63 9.24
CA ILE A 311 -1.85 -9.15 9.11
C ILE A 311 -1.17 -8.61 7.85
N TYR A 312 -1.88 -8.54 6.74
CA TYR A 312 -1.40 -7.91 5.52
C TYR A 312 -0.93 -6.46 5.76
N GLY A 313 -1.73 -5.66 6.46
CA GLY A 313 -1.35 -4.28 6.82
C GLY A 313 -0.12 -4.23 7.73
N ALA A 314 -0.03 -5.11 8.70
CA ALA A 314 1.14 -5.23 9.58
C ALA A 314 2.41 -5.60 8.79
N VAL A 315 2.33 -6.56 7.85
CA VAL A 315 3.46 -6.94 6.99
C VAL A 315 3.93 -5.74 6.18
N ILE A 316 3.03 -5.02 5.50
CA ILE A 316 3.39 -3.83 4.70
C ILE A 316 4.10 -2.76 5.56
N ALA A 317 3.66 -2.54 6.78
CA ALA A 317 4.24 -1.54 7.69
C ALA A 317 5.63 -1.92 8.21
N ILE A 318 5.92 -3.22 8.38
CA ILE A 318 7.21 -3.70 8.89
C ILE A 318 8.31 -3.62 7.83
N TYR A 319 8.01 -3.90 6.57
CA TYR A 319 9.04 -4.05 5.54
C TYR A 319 9.87 -2.79 5.23
N PRO A 320 9.32 -1.56 5.20
CA PRO A 320 10.13 -0.35 5.05
C PRO A 320 11.15 -0.19 6.19
N THR A 321 10.72 -0.45 7.43
CA THR A 321 11.60 -0.41 8.62
C THR A 321 12.66 -1.50 8.55
N LEU A 322 12.28 -2.71 8.17
CA LEU A 322 13.20 -3.85 7.98
C LEU A 322 14.30 -3.50 6.97
N VAL A 323 13.93 -2.95 5.82
CA VAL A 323 14.89 -2.55 4.80
C VAL A 323 15.80 -1.43 5.32
N ASN A 324 15.23 -0.43 5.99
CA ASN A 324 16.03 0.65 6.57
C ASN A 324 17.05 0.13 7.60
N HIS A 325 16.66 -0.79 8.48
CA HIS A 325 17.58 -1.40 9.44
C HIS A 325 18.69 -2.23 8.77
N LEU A 326 18.42 -2.83 7.61
CA LEU A 326 19.40 -3.64 6.88
C LEU A 326 20.43 -2.80 6.14
N VAL A 327 20.03 -1.68 5.54
CA VAL A 327 20.88 -0.93 4.60
C VAL A 327 21.15 0.50 5.03
N GLY A 328 20.46 1.01 6.04
CA GLY A 328 20.52 2.41 6.48
C GLY A 328 19.63 3.33 5.65
N SER A 329 19.40 4.55 6.15
CA SER A 329 18.53 5.55 5.51
C SER A 329 18.96 5.89 4.08
N ASP A 330 20.25 5.93 3.81
CA ASP A 330 20.85 6.38 2.55
C ASP A 330 20.54 5.45 1.37
N LEU A 331 20.45 4.15 1.62
CA LEU A 331 20.12 3.13 0.60
C LEU A 331 18.67 2.63 0.71
N SER A 332 17.95 3.03 1.75
CA SER A 332 16.62 2.52 2.07
C SER A 332 15.66 2.70 0.91
N ALA A 333 15.55 3.88 0.31
CA ALA A 333 14.64 4.14 -0.82
C ALA A 333 14.95 3.24 -2.03
N LYS A 334 16.23 3.08 -2.39
CA LYS A 334 16.68 2.25 -3.53
C LYS A 334 16.39 0.78 -3.31
N ILE A 335 16.69 0.26 -2.12
CA ILE A 335 16.50 -1.16 -1.80
C ILE A 335 15.03 -1.47 -1.54
N TYR A 336 14.31 -0.58 -0.86
CA TYR A 336 12.88 -0.75 -0.65
C TYR A 336 12.11 -0.75 -1.97
N GLY A 337 12.45 0.13 -2.92
CA GLY A 337 11.86 0.10 -4.26
C GLY A 337 11.98 -1.29 -4.92
N ARG A 338 13.14 -1.94 -4.80
CA ARG A 338 13.34 -3.31 -5.30
C ARG A 338 12.52 -4.34 -4.52
N VAL A 339 12.49 -4.26 -3.20
CA VAL A 339 11.71 -5.17 -2.35
C VAL A 339 10.21 -4.98 -2.57
N PHE A 340 9.76 -3.75 -2.82
CA PHE A 340 8.34 -3.44 -3.06
C PHE A 340 7.80 -4.04 -4.36
N THR A 341 8.65 -4.41 -5.32
CA THR A 341 8.20 -5.19 -6.50
C THR A 341 7.61 -6.55 -6.12
N ALA A 342 7.94 -7.09 -4.94
CA ALA A 342 7.32 -8.28 -4.39
C ALA A 342 5.82 -8.07 -4.11
N TRP A 343 5.45 -6.90 -3.57
CA TRP A 343 4.06 -6.51 -3.36
C TRP A 343 3.30 -6.39 -4.69
N GLY A 344 3.90 -5.73 -5.68
CA GLY A 344 3.31 -5.61 -7.02
C GLY A 344 3.10 -6.98 -7.70
N ALA A 345 4.10 -7.86 -7.63
CA ALA A 345 4.01 -9.22 -8.17
C ALA A 345 2.93 -10.03 -7.45
N ALA A 346 2.86 -9.97 -6.12
CA ALA A 346 1.82 -10.65 -5.34
C ALA A 346 0.42 -10.11 -5.68
N GLY A 347 0.29 -8.77 -5.86
CA GLY A 347 -0.97 -8.13 -6.23
C GLY A 347 -1.51 -8.54 -7.59
N LEU A 348 -0.63 -8.83 -8.54
CA LEU A 348 -1.01 -9.32 -9.86
C LEU A 348 -1.32 -10.83 -9.84
N ILE A 349 -0.52 -11.60 -9.12
CA ILE A 349 -0.58 -13.07 -9.18
C ILE A 349 -1.66 -13.62 -8.25
N SER A 350 -1.75 -13.14 -7.00
CA SER A 350 -2.56 -13.81 -5.98
C SER A 350 -4.08 -13.80 -6.26
N PRO A 351 -4.72 -12.66 -6.65
CA PRO A 351 -6.15 -12.69 -6.98
C PRO A 351 -6.43 -13.46 -8.27
N SER A 352 -5.57 -13.30 -9.28
CA SER A 352 -5.73 -13.99 -10.57
C SER A 352 -5.63 -15.50 -10.41
N LEU A 353 -4.66 -15.97 -9.63
CA LEU A 353 -4.46 -17.39 -9.35
C LEU A 353 -5.63 -17.98 -8.56
N ALA A 354 -6.15 -17.22 -7.57
CA ALA A 354 -7.33 -17.65 -6.82
C ALA A 354 -8.57 -17.76 -7.69
N GLY A 355 -8.79 -16.79 -8.60
CA GLY A 355 -9.88 -16.84 -9.57
C GLY A 355 -9.78 -18.03 -10.50
N TRP A 356 -8.59 -18.31 -11.06
CA TRP A 356 -8.36 -19.46 -11.92
C TRP A 356 -8.58 -20.79 -11.19
N LEU A 357 -8.11 -20.92 -9.95
CA LEU A 357 -8.33 -22.12 -9.14
C LEU A 357 -9.82 -22.31 -8.83
N PHE A 358 -10.55 -21.22 -8.57
CA PHE A 358 -12.00 -21.27 -8.36
C PHE A 358 -12.75 -21.72 -9.63
N GLU A 359 -12.44 -21.18 -10.78
CA GLU A 359 -13.05 -21.60 -12.04
C GLU A 359 -12.83 -23.09 -12.34
N LYS A 360 -11.65 -23.61 -12.00
CA LYS A 360 -11.29 -25.02 -12.22
C LYS A 360 -11.98 -25.98 -11.24
N ASN A 361 -12.14 -25.58 -9.97
CA ASN A 361 -12.54 -26.47 -8.88
C ASN A 361 -13.94 -26.17 -8.32
N ASN A 362 -14.57 -25.05 -8.76
CA ASN A 362 -15.82 -24.50 -8.20
C ASN A 362 -15.77 -24.31 -6.67
N SER A 363 -14.58 -24.14 -6.10
CA SER A 363 -14.34 -23.95 -4.66
C SER A 363 -13.08 -23.11 -4.44
N TYR A 364 -13.05 -22.38 -3.32
CA TYR A 364 -11.85 -21.67 -2.84
C TYR A 364 -10.86 -22.54 -2.07
N ASP A 365 -11.18 -23.80 -1.79
CA ASP A 365 -10.35 -24.69 -0.96
C ASP A 365 -8.91 -24.78 -1.45
N SER A 366 -8.73 -24.99 -2.77
CA SER A 366 -7.39 -25.05 -3.38
C SER A 366 -6.62 -23.75 -3.24
N SER A 367 -7.30 -22.60 -3.31
CA SER A 367 -6.70 -21.27 -3.16
C SER A 367 -6.28 -21.04 -1.70
N ILE A 368 -7.11 -21.44 -0.75
CA ILE A 368 -6.83 -21.34 0.68
C ILE A 368 -5.66 -22.26 1.06
N LEU A 369 -5.64 -23.52 0.61
CA LEU A 369 -4.53 -24.44 0.84
C LEU A 369 -3.21 -23.94 0.26
N LEU A 370 -3.25 -23.34 -0.93
CA LEU A 370 -2.09 -22.69 -1.51
C LEU A 370 -1.61 -21.54 -0.62
N ALA A 371 -2.52 -20.67 -0.16
CA ALA A 371 -2.17 -19.56 0.73
C ALA A 371 -1.58 -20.01 2.05
N VAL A 372 -2.10 -21.10 2.65
CA VAL A 372 -1.52 -21.76 3.85
C VAL A 372 -0.09 -22.20 3.56
N SER A 373 0.13 -22.93 2.47
CA SER A 373 1.45 -23.45 2.08
C SER A 373 2.46 -22.32 1.89
N LEU A 374 2.08 -21.27 1.17
CA LEU A 374 2.94 -20.11 0.95
C LEU A 374 3.23 -19.33 2.24
N SER A 375 2.25 -19.21 3.14
CA SER A 375 2.44 -18.57 4.44
C SER A 375 3.38 -19.36 5.34
N VAL A 376 3.32 -20.69 5.32
CA VAL A 376 4.28 -21.55 6.04
C VAL A 376 5.69 -21.35 5.49
N ILE A 377 5.85 -21.29 4.17
CA ILE A 377 7.15 -21.02 3.54
C ILE A 377 7.65 -19.63 3.96
N ALA A 378 6.78 -18.61 4.02
CA ALA A 378 7.14 -17.28 4.53
C ALA A 378 7.70 -17.34 5.95
N VAL A 379 7.02 -18.06 6.86
CA VAL A 379 7.50 -18.27 8.24
C VAL A 379 8.89 -18.90 8.25
N LEU A 380 9.12 -19.96 7.46
CA LEU A 380 10.41 -20.66 7.39
C LEU A 380 11.53 -19.76 6.86
N ILE A 381 11.25 -18.94 5.82
CA ILE A 381 12.21 -17.97 5.28
C ILE A 381 12.59 -16.96 6.35
N ILE A 382 11.61 -16.32 6.99
CA ILE A 382 11.86 -15.30 8.01
C ILE A 382 12.55 -15.90 9.23
N TRP A 383 12.19 -17.14 9.63
CA TRP A 383 12.84 -17.83 10.75
C TRP A 383 14.32 -18.09 10.47
N LYS A 384 14.67 -18.55 9.26
CA LYS A 384 16.06 -18.80 8.85
C LYS A 384 16.89 -17.54 8.62
N MET A 385 16.24 -16.38 8.42
CA MET A 385 16.97 -15.15 8.19
C MET A 385 17.81 -14.78 9.44
N LYS A 386 19.12 -14.77 9.28
CA LYS A 386 20.06 -14.30 10.30
C LYS A 386 20.15 -12.78 10.23
N TYR A 387 19.42 -12.08 11.11
CA TYR A 387 19.58 -10.65 11.32
C TYR A 387 20.46 -10.42 12.54
N THR A 388 21.63 -9.86 12.35
CA THR A 388 22.34 -9.17 13.40
C THR A 388 21.85 -7.73 13.35
N ILE A 389 20.89 -7.39 14.23
CA ILE A 389 20.55 -5.99 14.50
C ILE A 389 21.72 -5.49 15.36
N LYS A 390 22.58 -4.66 14.77
CA LYS A 390 23.51 -3.83 15.54
C LYS A 390 22.80 -2.54 15.91
#